data_de8f14cc88b4e173f0debf42678b1efa
#
_entry.id   de8f14cc88b4e173f0debf42678b1efa
#
_cell.length_a   1.000
_cell.length_b   1.000
_cell.length_c   1.000
_cell.angle_alpha   90.00
_cell.angle_beta   90.00
_cell.angle_gamma   90.00
#
_symmetry.space_group_name_H-M   'P 1'
#
loop_
_entity.id
_entity.type
_entity.pdbx_description
1 polymer ?
#
loop_
_entity_poly.entity_id
_entity_poly.type
_entity_poly.pdbx_seq_one_letter_code
_entity_poly.pdbx_strand_id
1 'polypeptide(L)'
;MFKKLLCSAFLFFSFFSCSPSYEKLQDGVVIHLNNTGEGTAKHLKLSVINDKVIHVSATAADTFSTAKSLVVAESPVFTSWKMKEDQGKVVIETAAMKAYADIKTGEVVFKDLKGNTILQENKGGGKSFSAIEIEGTKGYSIRQVFESPDDEAFYGLGQHQADEFNYKGKNEVLFQYNTKVSIPVVLSNKNYGIFWDNYSVTKFGDPRDYAQLSQFKLFDKNGKEGGLTATYYVNSDTSKVFVTREENTIDYENLTTVKNFPADFPFYNSKITWEGEMQSNESGIHRFLLYYAGYTKI
;
A
#
# COMPACT_ATOMS: atom_id res chain seq x y z
N MET A 1 -77.54 32.55 -2.03
CA MET A 1 -76.53 32.46 -3.11
C MET A 1 -75.26 32.05 -2.49
N PHE A 2 -74.98 30.69 -2.35
CA PHE A 2 -73.83 30.14 -1.67
C PHE A 2 -72.79 29.72 -2.75
N LYS A 3 -71.62 30.35 -2.79
CA LYS A 3 -70.51 29.92 -3.61
C LYS A 3 -69.75 28.83 -2.88
N LYS A 4 -69.73 27.61 -3.47
CA LYS A 4 -68.86 26.51 -3.04
C LYS A 4 -67.45 26.77 -3.55
N LEU A 5 -66.51 26.87 -2.60
CA LEU A 5 -65.06 26.94 -2.90
C LEU A 5 -64.54 25.50 -2.97
N LEU A 6 -64.14 25.08 -4.15
CA LEU A 6 -63.52 23.79 -4.36
C LEU A 6 -62.01 23.92 -4.13
N CYS A 7 -61.53 23.36 -3.00
CA CYS A 7 -60.14 23.33 -2.66
C CYS A 7 -59.53 22.06 -3.30
N SER A 8 -58.79 22.24 -4.43
CA SER A 8 -58.05 21.18 -5.11
C SER A 8 -56.72 20.96 -4.39
N ALA A 9 -56.61 19.88 -3.64
CA ALA A 9 -55.36 19.46 -3.02
C ALA A 9 -54.46 18.80 -4.09
N PHE A 10 -53.44 19.48 -4.51
CA PHE A 10 -52.37 18.90 -5.36
C PHE A 10 -51.44 18.05 -4.48
N LEU A 11 -51.55 16.73 -4.58
CA LEU A 11 -50.60 15.81 -3.97
C LEU A 11 -49.31 15.85 -4.81
N PHE A 12 -48.27 16.48 -4.26
CA PHE A 12 -46.92 16.39 -4.80
C PHE A 12 -46.35 14.98 -4.47
N PHE A 13 -46.39 14.07 -5.42
CA PHE A 13 -45.63 12.84 -5.37
C PHE A 13 -44.15 13.19 -5.63
N SER A 14 -43.34 13.35 -4.56
CA SER A 14 -41.89 13.37 -4.66
C SER A 14 -41.43 11.97 -5.04
N PHE A 15 -41.13 11.75 -6.28
CA PHE A 15 -40.37 10.58 -6.70
C PHE A 15 -38.93 10.71 -6.14
N PHE A 16 -38.65 10.05 -5.05
CA PHE A 16 -37.28 9.79 -4.65
C PHE A 16 -36.66 8.87 -5.70
N SER A 17 -35.97 9.43 -6.67
CA SER A 17 -35.11 8.68 -7.58
C SER A 17 -33.95 8.14 -6.75
N CYS A 18 -34.07 6.92 -6.28
CA CYS A 18 -32.95 6.19 -5.70
C CYS A 18 -32.01 5.84 -6.88
N SER A 19 -30.88 6.51 -6.99
CA SER A 19 -29.87 6.13 -7.98
C SER A 19 -29.45 4.67 -7.69
N PRO A 20 -29.35 3.81 -8.73
CA PRO A 20 -28.95 2.43 -8.52
C PRO A 20 -27.57 2.36 -7.89
N SER A 21 -27.38 1.46 -6.95
CA SER A 21 -26.10 1.26 -6.26
C SER A 21 -25.02 0.67 -7.19
N TYR A 22 -25.39 0.16 -8.35
CA TYR A 22 -24.47 -0.30 -9.38
C TYR A 22 -25.08 -0.22 -10.79
N GLU A 23 -24.22 -0.17 -11.79
CA GLU A 23 -24.55 -0.15 -13.20
C GLU A 23 -23.81 -1.27 -13.94
N LYS A 24 -24.56 -2.08 -14.71
CA LYS A 24 -23.97 -3.11 -15.57
C LYS A 24 -23.51 -2.46 -16.88
N LEU A 25 -22.24 -2.66 -17.23
CA LEU A 25 -21.66 -2.28 -18.50
C LEU A 25 -21.54 -3.49 -19.44
N GLN A 26 -21.12 -3.27 -20.67
CA GLN A 26 -20.86 -4.34 -21.63
C GLN A 26 -19.65 -5.21 -21.18
N ASP A 27 -18.63 -4.56 -20.61
CA ASP A 27 -17.37 -5.16 -20.19
C ASP A 27 -17.26 -5.39 -18.67
N GLY A 28 -18.30 -5.07 -17.89
CA GLY A 28 -18.20 -5.19 -16.45
C GLY A 28 -19.30 -4.50 -15.67
N VAL A 29 -18.96 -3.98 -14.50
CA VAL A 29 -19.90 -3.33 -13.56
C VAL A 29 -19.24 -2.13 -12.91
N VAL A 30 -19.97 -1.02 -12.78
CA VAL A 30 -19.62 0.10 -11.90
C VAL A 30 -20.48 0.02 -10.64
N ILE A 31 -19.88 0.14 -9.49
CA ILE A 31 -20.56 0.21 -8.19
C ILE A 31 -20.37 1.62 -7.64
N HIS A 32 -21.50 2.24 -7.24
CA HIS A 32 -21.52 3.55 -6.61
C HIS A 32 -21.53 3.37 -5.10
N LEU A 33 -20.38 3.62 -4.47
CA LEU A 33 -20.20 3.46 -3.04
C LEU A 33 -20.74 4.70 -2.33
N ASN A 34 -21.64 4.52 -1.38
CA ASN A 34 -22.18 5.62 -0.57
C ASN A 34 -21.20 6.07 0.53
N ASN A 35 -19.91 6.02 0.25
CA ASN A 35 -18.87 6.45 1.17
C ASN A 35 -18.75 7.97 1.14
N THR A 36 -18.96 8.62 2.28
CA THR A 36 -18.80 10.07 2.47
C THR A 36 -17.52 10.45 3.20
N GLY A 37 -16.74 9.45 3.63
CA GLY A 37 -15.47 9.65 4.33
C GLY A 37 -14.40 10.23 3.41
N GLU A 38 -13.64 11.18 3.92
CA GLU A 38 -12.43 11.65 3.23
C GLU A 38 -11.47 10.47 2.99
N GLY A 39 -10.87 10.41 1.81
CA GLY A 39 -9.94 9.34 1.46
C GLY A 39 -10.56 7.98 1.16
N THR A 40 -11.88 7.89 1.00
CA THR A 40 -12.56 6.65 0.61
C THR A 40 -12.89 6.65 -0.89
N ALA A 41 -13.03 5.44 -1.47
CA ALA A 41 -13.52 5.30 -2.84
C ALA A 41 -14.99 5.70 -2.93
N LYS A 42 -15.34 6.50 -3.94
CA LYS A 42 -16.74 6.79 -4.33
C LYS A 42 -17.27 5.80 -5.33
N HIS A 43 -16.42 5.36 -6.24
CA HIS A 43 -16.79 4.43 -7.29
C HIS A 43 -15.76 3.30 -7.42
N LEU A 44 -16.27 2.12 -7.71
CA LEU A 44 -15.52 0.91 -7.99
C LEU A 44 -15.97 0.36 -9.35
N LYS A 45 -15.04 0.07 -10.25
CA LYS A 45 -15.32 -0.58 -11.52
C LYS A 45 -14.59 -1.92 -11.60
N LEU A 46 -15.30 -2.96 -11.98
CA LEU A 46 -14.75 -4.26 -12.34
C LEU A 46 -14.97 -4.48 -13.84
N SER A 47 -13.90 -4.48 -14.64
CA SER A 47 -13.96 -4.79 -16.06
C SER A 47 -13.43 -6.19 -16.32
N VAL A 48 -14.21 -7.01 -17.00
CA VAL A 48 -13.86 -8.39 -17.35
C VAL A 48 -13.04 -8.37 -18.64
N ILE A 49 -11.75 -8.60 -18.52
CA ILE A 49 -10.83 -8.59 -19.69
C ILE A 49 -10.87 -9.94 -20.42
N ASN A 50 -10.93 -11.03 -19.66
CA ASN A 50 -11.15 -12.39 -20.16
C ASN A 50 -11.54 -13.32 -18.99
N ASP A 51 -11.63 -14.61 -19.22
CA ASP A 51 -12.04 -15.58 -18.20
C ASP A 51 -11.16 -15.58 -16.95
N LYS A 52 -9.90 -15.17 -17.06
CA LYS A 52 -8.90 -15.24 -15.98
C LYS A 52 -8.40 -13.88 -15.52
N VAL A 53 -8.85 -12.78 -16.12
CA VAL A 53 -8.37 -11.44 -15.82
C VAL A 53 -9.55 -10.49 -15.62
N ILE A 54 -9.63 -9.91 -14.44
CA ILE A 54 -10.58 -8.83 -14.10
C ILE A 54 -9.76 -7.61 -13.68
N HIS A 55 -10.00 -6.49 -14.33
CA HIS A 55 -9.40 -5.21 -14.00
C HIS A 55 -10.28 -4.50 -12.97
N VAL A 56 -9.71 -4.18 -11.80
CA VAL A 56 -10.38 -3.45 -10.73
C VAL A 56 -9.87 -2.02 -10.71
N SER A 57 -10.76 -1.06 -10.89
CA SER A 57 -10.45 0.37 -10.78
C SER A 57 -11.29 0.99 -9.68
N ALA A 58 -10.70 1.89 -8.91
CA ALA A 58 -11.42 2.65 -7.89
C ALA A 58 -11.04 4.13 -7.97
N THR A 59 -11.97 5.00 -7.58
CA THR A 59 -11.73 6.44 -7.57
C THR A 59 -12.43 7.12 -6.40
N ALA A 60 -11.77 8.11 -5.81
CA ALA A 60 -12.35 9.06 -4.85
C ALA A 60 -13.00 10.27 -5.54
N ALA A 61 -12.78 10.45 -6.83
CA ALA A 61 -13.42 11.48 -7.64
C ALA A 61 -14.82 11.06 -8.09
N ASP A 62 -15.60 11.99 -8.65
CA ASP A 62 -16.95 11.72 -9.14
C ASP A 62 -16.95 10.90 -10.45
N THR A 63 -15.83 10.84 -11.15
CA THR A 63 -15.67 10.09 -12.39
C THR A 63 -14.33 9.36 -12.43
N PHE A 64 -14.27 8.26 -13.17
CA PHE A 64 -13.00 7.59 -13.47
C PHE A 64 -12.14 8.41 -14.44
N SER A 65 -10.81 8.25 -14.32
CA SER A 65 -9.89 8.78 -15.33
C SER A 65 -10.16 8.15 -16.69
N THR A 66 -10.06 8.95 -17.74
CA THR A 66 -10.14 8.50 -19.13
C THR A 66 -8.77 8.18 -19.74
N ALA A 67 -7.70 8.36 -18.95
CA ALA A 67 -6.35 8.03 -19.39
C ALA A 67 -6.23 6.52 -19.67
N LYS A 68 -5.66 6.20 -20.84
CA LYS A 68 -5.40 4.82 -21.22
C LYS A 68 -4.13 4.31 -20.54
N SER A 69 -4.11 3.01 -20.24
CA SER A 69 -2.87 2.36 -19.81
C SER A 69 -1.79 2.50 -20.88
N LEU A 70 -0.55 2.75 -20.46
CA LEU A 70 0.61 2.81 -21.37
C LEU A 70 1.15 1.42 -21.73
N VAL A 71 0.77 0.38 -20.98
CA VAL A 71 1.35 -0.96 -21.11
C VAL A 71 0.32 -2.03 -21.45
N VAL A 72 -0.98 -1.73 -21.29
CA VAL A 72 -2.06 -2.66 -21.66
C VAL A 72 -2.52 -2.34 -23.07
N ALA A 73 -2.35 -3.32 -23.97
CA ALA A 73 -2.85 -3.21 -25.33
C ALA A 73 -4.40 -3.25 -25.36
N GLU A 74 -5.01 -2.51 -26.27
CA GLU A 74 -6.44 -2.59 -26.50
C GLU A 74 -6.81 -3.99 -26.97
N SER A 75 -7.87 -4.55 -26.37
CA SER A 75 -8.43 -5.84 -26.76
C SER A 75 -9.92 -5.70 -27.03
N PRO A 76 -10.52 -6.60 -27.84
CA PRO A 76 -11.97 -6.64 -28.01
C PRO A 76 -12.68 -6.81 -26.67
N VAL A 77 -13.87 -6.21 -26.56
CA VAL A 77 -14.69 -6.32 -25.35
C VAL A 77 -15.08 -7.79 -25.13
N PHE A 78 -14.73 -8.32 -23.96
CA PHE A 78 -15.08 -9.67 -23.57
C PHE A 78 -16.50 -9.70 -22.98
N THR A 79 -17.38 -10.53 -23.53
CA THR A 79 -18.81 -10.57 -23.19
C THR A 79 -19.27 -11.90 -22.60
N SER A 80 -18.40 -12.93 -22.56
CA SER A 80 -18.74 -14.27 -22.05
C SER A 80 -18.66 -14.35 -20.53
N TRP A 81 -19.41 -13.49 -19.84
CA TRP A 81 -19.48 -13.45 -18.38
C TRP A 81 -20.91 -13.21 -17.91
N LYS A 82 -21.19 -13.53 -16.65
CA LYS A 82 -22.48 -13.35 -16.01
C LYS A 82 -22.38 -12.49 -14.79
N MET A 83 -23.48 -11.82 -14.43
CA MET A 83 -23.59 -11.03 -13.22
C MET A 83 -24.87 -11.37 -12.48
N LYS A 84 -24.80 -11.39 -11.16
CA LYS A 84 -25.97 -11.39 -10.27
C LYS A 84 -25.68 -10.52 -9.05
N GLU A 85 -26.72 -10.06 -8.38
CA GLU A 85 -26.62 -9.56 -7.02
C GLU A 85 -26.93 -10.70 -6.04
N ASP A 86 -26.13 -10.80 -4.99
CA ASP A 86 -26.26 -11.83 -3.98
C ASP A 86 -25.86 -11.27 -2.61
N GLN A 87 -26.78 -11.16 -1.68
CA GLN A 87 -26.56 -10.71 -0.31
C GLN A 87 -25.79 -9.36 -0.20
N GLY A 88 -26.17 -8.36 -1.02
CA GLY A 88 -25.53 -7.05 -1.03
C GLY A 88 -24.16 -7.03 -1.71
N LYS A 89 -23.86 -8.02 -2.51
CA LYS A 89 -22.65 -8.10 -3.34
C LYS A 89 -23.02 -8.26 -4.80
N VAL A 90 -22.31 -7.54 -5.66
CA VAL A 90 -22.28 -7.82 -7.09
C VAL A 90 -21.34 -8.99 -7.32
N VAL A 91 -21.83 -10.04 -7.94
CA VAL A 91 -21.04 -11.23 -8.29
C VAL A 91 -20.86 -11.29 -9.78
N ILE A 92 -19.64 -11.20 -10.25
CA ILE A 92 -19.23 -11.46 -11.64
C ILE A 92 -18.73 -12.91 -11.70
N GLU A 93 -19.22 -13.67 -12.68
CA GLU A 93 -18.80 -15.05 -12.93
C GLU A 93 -18.31 -15.19 -14.37
N THR A 94 -17.11 -15.72 -14.51
CA THR A 94 -16.48 -16.13 -15.79
C THR A 94 -16.39 -17.65 -15.85
N ALA A 95 -15.83 -18.20 -16.91
CA ALA A 95 -15.57 -19.64 -17.01
C ALA A 95 -14.45 -20.13 -16.06
N ALA A 96 -13.66 -19.24 -15.48
CA ALA A 96 -12.52 -19.61 -14.63
C ALA A 96 -12.65 -19.18 -13.16
N MET A 97 -13.38 -18.12 -12.85
CA MET A 97 -13.45 -17.56 -11.49
C MET A 97 -14.71 -16.73 -11.23
N LYS A 98 -14.89 -16.37 -9.97
CA LYS A 98 -15.92 -15.43 -9.51
C LYS A 98 -15.29 -14.28 -8.76
N ALA A 99 -15.74 -13.05 -9.05
CA ALA A 99 -15.42 -11.85 -8.27
C ALA A 99 -16.65 -11.38 -7.51
N TYR A 100 -16.51 -11.18 -6.22
CA TYR A 100 -17.55 -10.69 -5.32
C TYR A 100 -17.17 -9.27 -4.92
N ALA A 101 -17.99 -8.29 -5.27
CA ALA A 101 -17.78 -6.89 -4.89
C ALA A 101 -18.89 -6.43 -3.94
N ASP A 102 -18.54 -6.08 -2.72
CA ASP A 102 -19.47 -5.58 -1.72
C ASP A 102 -19.96 -4.19 -2.09
N ILE A 103 -21.29 -4.00 -2.17
CA ILE A 103 -21.90 -2.74 -2.63
C ILE A 103 -21.69 -1.59 -1.64
N LYS A 104 -21.49 -1.88 -0.35
CA LYS A 104 -21.33 -0.87 0.69
C LYS A 104 -19.88 -0.47 0.90
N THR A 105 -18.99 -1.45 0.95
CA THR A 105 -17.58 -1.24 1.32
C THR A 105 -16.65 -1.14 0.13
N GLY A 106 -17.05 -1.68 -1.02
CA GLY A 106 -16.19 -1.83 -2.18
C GLY A 106 -15.14 -2.93 -2.04
N GLU A 107 -15.26 -3.81 -1.03
CA GLU A 107 -14.38 -4.96 -0.86
C GLU A 107 -14.55 -5.94 -2.01
N VAL A 108 -13.43 -6.37 -2.61
CA VAL A 108 -13.43 -7.36 -3.69
C VAL A 108 -12.77 -8.65 -3.21
N VAL A 109 -13.45 -9.77 -3.45
CA VAL A 109 -12.96 -11.12 -3.16
C VAL A 109 -13.05 -11.95 -4.42
N PHE A 110 -11.91 -12.54 -4.81
CA PHE A 110 -11.83 -13.48 -5.94
C PHE A 110 -11.87 -14.92 -5.42
N LYS A 111 -12.69 -15.76 -6.06
CA LYS A 111 -12.83 -17.17 -5.74
C LYS A 111 -12.74 -18.02 -6.99
N ASP A 112 -12.28 -19.26 -6.84
CA ASP A 112 -12.40 -20.27 -7.88
C ASP A 112 -13.88 -20.73 -8.03
N LEU A 113 -14.14 -21.54 -9.03
CA LEU A 113 -15.50 -22.06 -9.27
C LEU A 113 -15.99 -23.03 -8.18
N LYS A 114 -15.07 -23.56 -7.37
CA LYS A 114 -15.37 -24.43 -6.22
C LYS A 114 -15.68 -23.62 -4.95
N GLY A 115 -15.45 -22.29 -4.98
CA GLY A 115 -15.69 -21.38 -3.85
C GLY A 115 -14.48 -21.13 -2.96
N ASN A 116 -13.30 -21.67 -3.28
CA ASN A 116 -12.06 -21.37 -2.55
C ASN A 116 -11.62 -19.94 -2.86
N THR A 117 -11.16 -19.22 -1.86
CA THR A 117 -10.62 -17.86 -2.02
C THR A 117 -9.28 -17.91 -2.76
N ILE A 118 -9.17 -17.15 -3.84
CA ILE A 118 -7.94 -16.94 -4.61
C ILE A 118 -7.19 -15.72 -4.05
N LEU A 119 -7.90 -14.58 -3.98
CA LEU A 119 -7.38 -13.31 -3.52
C LEU A 119 -8.49 -12.56 -2.81
N GLN A 120 -8.19 -11.94 -1.70
CA GLN A 120 -9.14 -11.15 -0.92
C GLN A 120 -8.50 -9.81 -0.52
N GLU A 121 -9.23 -8.73 -0.73
CA GLU A 121 -8.89 -7.44 -0.14
C GLU A 121 -9.09 -7.48 1.38
N ASN A 122 -8.41 -6.61 2.10
CA ASN A 122 -8.64 -6.45 3.53
C ASN A 122 -10.12 -6.15 3.79
N LYS A 123 -10.65 -6.70 4.87
CA LYS A 123 -12.04 -6.53 5.28
C LYS A 123 -12.42 -5.05 5.30
N GLY A 124 -13.50 -4.73 4.59
CA GLY A 124 -13.96 -3.35 4.39
C GLY A 124 -13.37 -2.66 3.15
N GLY A 125 -12.59 -3.39 2.29
CA GLY A 125 -12.15 -2.95 0.98
C GLY A 125 -10.66 -2.61 0.86
N GLY A 126 -9.99 -2.25 1.97
CA GLY A 126 -8.55 -1.99 2.00
C GLY A 126 -8.03 -0.89 1.08
N LYS A 127 -8.92 -0.10 0.43
CA LYS A 127 -8.59 1.00 -0.47
C LYS A 127 -8.60 2.33 0.29
N SER A 128 -7.55 3.13 0.10
CA SER A 128 -7.51 4.49 0.63
C SER A 128 -6.84 5.46 -0.33
N PHE A 129 -7.28 6.72 -0.28
CA PHE A 129 -6.85 7.80 -1.15
C PHE A 129 -6.47 8.98 -0.28
N SER A 130 -5.20 9.33 -0.22
CA SER A 130 -4.71 10.53 0.48
C SER A 130 -4.45 11.62 -0.54
N ALA A 131 -5.12 12.76 -0.40
CA ALA A 131 -4.89 13.89 -1.30
C ALA A 131 -3.42 14.35 -1.21
N ILE A 132 -2.82 14.55 -2.36
CA ILE A 132 -1.45 15.06 -2.49
C ILE A 132 -1.38 16.15 -3.54
N GLU A 133 -0.37 17.01 -3.43
CA GLU A 133 -0.04 18.00 -4.45
C GLU A 133 1.46 17.91 -4.74
N ILE A 134 1.80 17.74 -6.00
CA ILE A 134 3.19 17.66 -6.47
C ILE A 134 3.36 18.72 -7.54
N GLU A 135 4.24 19.70 -7.32
CA GLU A 135 4.52 20.81 -8.26
C GLU A 135 3.26 21.49 -8.76
N GLY A 136 2.29 21.73 -7.88
CA GLY A 136 1.01 22.39 -8.19
C GLY A 136 -0.04 21.45 -8.84
N THR A 137 0.30 20.19 -9.12
CA THR A 137 -0.64 19.20 -9.65
C THR A 137 -1.28 18.42 -8.50
N LYS A 138 -2.60 18.48 -8.42
CA LYS A 138 -3.38 17.75 -7.41
C LYS A 138 -3.62 16.30 -7.85
N GLY A 139 -3.53 15.38 -6.92
CA GLY A 139 -3.76 13.96 -7.14
C GLY A 139 -3.99 13.21 -5.85
N TYR A 140 -3.81 11.89 -5.92
CA TYR A 140 -3.96 11.01 -4.77
C TYR A 140 -2.76 10.07 -4.63
N SER A 141 -2.28 9.90 -3.40
CA SER A 141 -1.53 8.71 -3.03
C SER A 141 -2.54 7.61 -2.77
N ILE A 142 -2.40 6.48 -3.47
CA ILE A 142 -3.36 5.37 -3.43
C ILE A 142 -2.72 4.21 -2.68
N ARG A 143 -3.47 3.60 -1.76
CA ARG A 143 -3.06 2.38 -1.07
C ARG A 143 -4.13 1.31 -1.25
N GLN A 144 -3.69 0.08 -1.52
CA GLN A 144 -4.53 -1.13 -1.52
C GLN A 144 -3.93 -2.16 -0.58
N VAL A 145 -4.75 -2.71 0.28
CA VAL A 145 -4.35 -3.76 1.24
C VAL A 145 -5.09 -5.04 0.92
N PHE A 146 -4.36 -6.15 0.89
CA PHE A 146 -4.88 -7.50 0.70
C PHE A 146 -4.63 -8.36 1.93
N GLU A 147 -5.51 -9.31 2.18
CA GLU A 147 -5.24 -10.40 3.10
C GLU A 147 -4.20 -11.34 2.48
N SER A 148 -3.27 -11.79 3.30
CA SER A 148 -2.21 -12.69 2.84
C SER A 148 -1.88 -13.70 3.95
N PRO A 149 -2.23 -14.99 3.78
CA PRO A 149 -1.93 -16.02 4.76
C PRO A 149 -0.42 -16.24 4.94
N ASP A 150 -0.01 -16.77 6.09
CA ASP A 150 1.40 -16.90 6.46
C ASP A 150 2.20 -17.80 5.51
N ASP A 151 1.54 -18.80 4.92
CA ASP A 151 2.13 -19.75 3.97
C ASP A 151 2.18 -19.23 2.52
N GLU A 152 1.84 -17.97 2.31
CA GLU A 152 1.90 -17.34 0.99
C GLU A 152 3.30 -16.79 0.70
N ALA A 153 3.75 -16.95 -0.54
CA ALA A 153 5.01 -16.41 -1.04
C ALA A 153 4.76 -15.55 -2.28
N PHE A 154 5.50 -14.46 -2.40
CA PHE A 154 5.38 -13.51 -3.51
C PHE A 154 6.67 -13.42 -4.31
N TYR A 155 6.53 -13.41 -5.64
CA TYR A 155 7.62 -13.36 -6.61
C TYR A 155 7.35 -12.29 -7.66
N GLY A 156 8.39 -11.77 -8.29
CA GLY A 156 8.25 -10.78 -9.37
C GLY A 156 8.82 -9.42 -9.00
N LEU A 157 8.07 -8.35 -9.22
CA LEU A 157 8.42 -6.93 -8.97
C LEU A 157 9.57 -6.40 -9.85
N GLY A 158 10.14 -7.21 -10.73
CA GLY A 158 11.26 -6.85 -11.59
C GLY A 158 12.61 -7.31 -11.07
N GLN A 159 13.66 -6.54 -11.37
CA GLN A 159 15.03 -6.82 -10.93
C GLN A 159 15.53 -5.70 -10.03
N HIS A 160 15.88 -6.05 -8.80
CA HIS A 160 16.36 -5.15 -7.77
C HIS A 160 17.74 -5.56 -7.27
N GLN A 161 18.47 -4.62 -6.67
CA GLN A 161 19.77 -4.89 -6.04
C GLN A 161 19.57 -5.46 -4.63
N ALA A 162 18.84 -6.56 -4.51
CA ALA A 162 18.57 -7.22 -3.26
C ALA A 162 18.61 -8.75 -3.48
N ASP A 163 19.05 -9.50 -2.49
CA ASP A 163 19.08 -10.96 -2.50
C ASP A 163 17.69 -11.55 -2.15
N GLU A 164 16.62 -10.84 -2.52
CA GLU A 164 15.26 -11.25 -2.19
C GLU A 164 14.66 -12.06 -3.34
N PHE A 165 14.35 -13.31 -3.05
CA PHE A 165 13.61 -14.18 -3.96
C PHE A 165 12.12 -14.21 -3.62
N ASN A 166 11.79 -14.25 -2.33
CA ASN A 166 10.43 -14.21 -1.81
C ASN A 166 10.17 -12.90 -1.10
N TYR A 167 9.25 -12.11 -1.63
CA TYR A 167 8.88 -10.79 -1.08
C TYR A 167 7.84 -10.84 0.04
N LYS A 168 7.43 -12.04 0.54
CA LYS A 168 6.55 -12.12 1.71
C LYS A 168 7.19 -11.45 2.92
N GLY A 169 6.51 -10.43 3.44
CA GLY A 169 7.03 -9.67 4.56
C GLY A 169 8.21 -8.77 4.26
N LYS A 170 8.56 -8.56 3.00
CA LYS A 170 9.62 -7.64 2.56
C LYS A 170 9.03 -6.38 1.97
N ASN A 171 9.81 -5.31 1.97
CA ASN A 171 9.44 -4.03 1.37
C ASN A 171 10.30 -3.79 0.13
N GLU A 172 9.67 -3.33 -0.96
CA GLU A 172 10.38 -2.92 -2.15
C GLU A 172 9.80 -1.61 -2.69
N VAL A 173 10.68 -0.72 -3.15
CA VAL A 173 10.30 0.53 -3.80
C VAL A 173 10.44 0.35 -5.31
N LEU A 174 9.31 0.37 -6.00
CA LEU A 174 9.24 0.28 -7.45
C LEU A 174 9.46 1.67 -8.04
N PHE A 175 10.72 1.97 -8.28
CA PHE A 175 11.20 3.20 -8.90
C PHE A 175 12.28 2.86 -9.90
N GLN A 176 12.05 3.24 -11.17
CA GLN A 176 12.95 2.91 -12.27
C GLN A 176 14.14 3.85 -12.29
N TYR A 177 15.35 3.31 -12.14
CA TYR A 177 16.60 4.04 -12.35
C TYR A 177 17.72 3.08 -12.73
N ASN A 178 18.93 3.61 -12.91
CA ASN A 178 20.09 2.78 -13.27
C ASN A 178 20.26 1.59 -12.30
N THR A 179 20.48 0.39 -12.86
CA THR A 179 20.64 -0.90 -12.16
C THR A 179 19.37 -1.50 -11.54
N LYS A 180 18.21 -0.82 -11.63
CA LYS A 180 16.92 -1.39 -11.23
C LYS A 180 15.96 -1.46 -12.41
N VAL A 181 15.23 -2.56 -12.53
CA VAL A 181 14.10 -2.73 -13.45
C VAL A 181 12.86 -2.97 -12.61
N SER A 182 12.02 -1.95 -12.48
CA SER A 182 10.79 -2.03 -11.70
C SER A 182 9.63 -2.48 -12.58
N ILE A 183 9.04 -3.62 -12.24
CA ILE A 183 7.87 -4.19 -12.91
C ILE A 183 6.78 -4.38 -11.86
N PRO A 184 5.65 -3.65 -11.92
CA PRO A 184 4.62 -3.71 -10.89
C PRO A 184 3.72 -4.95 -11.06
N VAL A 185 4.34 -6.12 -11.17
CA VAL A 185 3.69 -7.44 -11.27
C VAL A 185 4.20 -8.33 -10.17
N VAL A 186 3.30 -8.87 -9.38
CA VAL A 186 3.58 -9.85 -8.34
C VAL A 186 2.82 -11.14 -8.61
N LEU A 187 3.48 -12.27 -8.45
CA LEU A 187 2.93 -13.60 -8.56
C LEU A 187 2.92 -14.28 -7.19
N SER A 188 1.80 -14.91 -6.85
CA SER A 188 1.66 -15.69 -5.62
C SER A 188 1.83 -17.19 -5.89
N ASN A 189 2.43 -17.92 -4.93
CA ASN A 189 2.42 -19.39 -4.93
C ASN A 189 1.01 -19.99 -4.80
N LYS A 190 -0.02 -19.15 -4.57
CA LYS A 190 -1.45 -19.53 -4.56
C LYS A 190 -2.07 -19.50 -5.96
N ASN A 191 -1.25 -19.46 -7.04
CA ASN A 191 -1.66 -19.50 -8.45
C ASN A 191 -2.49 -18.28 -8.91
N TYR A 192 -2.16 -17.10 -8.42
CA TYR A 192 -2.67 -15.83 -8.94
C TYR A 192 -1.55 -14.82 -9.12
N GLY A 193 -1.83 -13.75 -9.84
CA GLY A 193 -0.95 -12.61 -9.98
C GLY A 193 -1.72 -11.30 -9.89
N ILE A 194 -1.04 -10.26 -9.47
CA ILE A 194 -1.54 -8.88 -9.46
C ILE A 194 -0.63 -8.06 -10.37
N PHE A 195 -1.22 -7.37 -11.34
CA PHE A 195 -0.57 -6.32 -12.09
C PHE A 195 -1.10 -4.98 -11.59
N TRP A 196 -0.22 -4.17 -11.01
CA TRP A 196 -0.53 -2.83 -10.53
C TRP A 196 -0.29 -1.82 -11.65
N ASP A 197 -1.36 -1.51 -12.40
CA ASP A 197 -1.29 -0.61 -13.55
C ASP A 197 -1.21 0.87 -13.09
N ASN A 198 -0.04 1.25 -12.64
CA ASN A 198 0.28 2.58 -12.14
C ASN A 198 1.71 2.98 -12.56
N TYR A 199 1.90 4.23 -12.99
CA TYR A 199 3.17 4.77 -13.50
C TYR A 199 3.92 5.63 -12.48
N SER A 200 3.38 5.76 -11.28
CA SER A 200 4.00 6.49 -10.18
C SER A 200 4.89 5.58 -9.35
N VAL A 201 5.75 6.18 -8.55
CA VAL A 201 6.50 5.46 -7.52
C VAL A 201 5.53 4.63 -6.67
N THR A 202 5.80 3.34 -6.57
CA THR A 202 4.97 2.40 -5.83
C THR A 202 5.79 1.71 -4.75
N LYS A 203 5.25 1.60 -3.55
CA LYS A 203 5.84 0.83 -2.45
C LYS A 203 5.07 -0.49 -2.32
N PHE A 204 5.76 -1.61 -2.43
CA PHE A 204 5.23 -2.94 -2.12
C PHE A 204 5.59 -3.33 -0.69
N GLY A 205 4.71 -4.02 0.00
CA GLY A 205 4.90 -4.47 1.38
C GLY A 205 4.26 -3.52 2.39
N ASP A 206 4.95 -3.22 3.49
CA ASP A 206 4.49 -2.26 4.49
C ASP A 206 4.96 -0.84 4.12
N PRO A 207 4.06 0.06 3.71
CA PRO A 207 4.44 1.39 3.25
C PRO A 207 4.69 2.40 4.39
N ARG A 208 4.54 1.99 5.67
CA ARG A 208 4.78 2.88 6.81
C ARG A 208 6.24 3.33 6.80
N ASP A 209 6.44 4.59 7.11
CA ASP A 209 7.79 5.13 7.24
C ASP A 209 8.45 4.57 8.51
N TYR A 210 9.76 4.38 8.44
CA TYR A 210 10.54 3.99 9.60
C TYR A 210 10.74 5.21 10.51
N ALA A 211 10.46 5.03 11.78
CA ALA A 211 10.73 6.03 12.79
C ALA A 211 12.24 6.11 13.06
N GLN A 212 12.76 7.29 13.29
CA GLN A 212 14.13 7.49 13.74
C GLN A 212 14.29 7.05 15.20
N LEU A 213 15.49 6.59 15.59
CA LEU A 213 15.76 6.18 16.97
C LEU A 213 15.42 7.27 18.00
N SER A 214 15.64 8.54 17.66
CA SER A 214 15.30 9.69 18.51
C SER A 214 13.82 9.83 18.86
N GLN A 215 12.93 9.11 18.17
CA GLN A 215 11.49 9.08 18.46
C GLN A 215 11.11 8.03 19.52
N PHE A 216 12.06 7.21 19.91
CA PHE A 216 11.88 6.20 20.95
C PHE A 216 12.53 6.63 22.25
N LYS A 217 12.07 6.04 23.36
CA LYS A 217 12.70 6.17 24.63
C LYS A 217 13.98 5.32 24.65
N LEU A 218 15.13 5.97 24.74
CA LEU A 218 16.44 5.32 24.73
C LEU A 218 17.07 5.39 26.11
N PHE A 219 17.86 4.38 26.44
CA PHE A 219 18.65 4.31 27.65
C PHE A 219 20.08 3.95 27.29
N ASP A 220 21.04 4.54 27.99
CA ASP A 220 22.46 4.21 27.85
C ASP A 220 22.76 2.80 28.40
N LYS A 221 23.99 2.35 28.26
CA LYS A 221 24.43 1.04 28.78
C LYS A 221 24.32 0.89 30.30
N ASN A 222 24.11 1.97 31.04
CA ASN A 222 23.94 1.98 32.49
C ASN A 222 22.47 2.16 32.89
N GLY A 223 21.53 2.22 31.93
CA GLY A 223 20.09 2.38 32.15
C GLY A 223 19.66 3.84 32.37
N LYS A 224 20.52 4.84 32.12
CA LYS A 224 20.14 6.26 32.16
C LYS A 224 19.41 6.63 30.88
N GLU A 225 18.24 7.26 31.02
CA GLU A 225 17.44 7.75 29.91
C GLU A 225 18.13 8.92 29.18
N GLY A 226 18.07 8.92 27.83
CA GLY A 226 18.58 9.99 26.96
C GLY A 226 19.00 9.49 25.60
N GLY A 227 19.95 8.56 25.51
CA GLY A 227 20.44 7.99 24.28
C GLY A 227 21.20 6.70 24.52
N LEU A 228 21.70 6.12 23.43
CA LEU A 228 22.59 4.96 23.49
C LEU A 228 24.02 5.42 23.82
N THR A 229 24.80 4.58 24.46
CA THR A 229 26.23 4.80 24.65
C THR A 229 26.95 4.49 23.35
N ALA A 230 27.45 5.50 22.66
CA ALA A 230 28.30 5.34 21.48
C ALA A 230 29.77 5.37 21.89
N THR A 231 30.52 4.32 21.55
CA THR A 231 31.96 4.26 21.78
C THR A 231 32.70 4.13 20.44
N TYR A 232 33.57 5.05 20.20
CA TYR A 232 34.40 5.18 18.99
C TYR A 232 35.79 4.66 19.24
N TYR A 233 36.29 3.78 18.37
CA TYR A 233 37.61 3.15 18.49
C TYR A 233 38.47 3.45 17.29
N VAL A 234 39.74 3.76 17.52
CA VAL A 234 40.73 4.02 16.49
C VAL A 234 41.25 2.71 15.91
N ASN A 235 41.36 2.62 14.60
CA ASN A 235 41.90 1.47 13.88
C ASN A 235 41.25 0.13 14.26
N SER A 236 39.96 0.14 14.57
CA SER A 236 39.20 -1.04 15.02
C SER A 236 39.78 -1.74 16.28
N ASP A 237 40.76 -1.14 16.92
CA ASP A 237 41.39 -1.63 18.17
C ASP A 237 40.54 -1.19 19.38
N THR A 238 39.84 -2.12 19.97
CA THR A 238 38.92 -1.84 21.10
C THR A 238 39.64 -1.44 22.39
N SER A 239 41.00 -1.55 22.45
CA SER A 239 41.78 -1.01 23.55
C SER A 239 42.02 0.51 23.42
N LYS A 240 41.78 1.08 22.23
CA LYS A 240 42.03 2.49 21.92
C LYS A 240 40.74 3.25 21.69
N VAL A 241 40.07 3.59 22.77
CA VAL A 241 38.89 4.44 22.76
C VAL A 241 39.28 5.84 22.35
N PHE A 242 38.68 6.36 21.27
CA PHE A 242 38.79 7.74 20.84
C PHE A 242 37.92 8.65 21.69
N VAL A 243 36.60 8.29 21.77
CA VAL A 243 35.62 9.00 22.58
C VAL A 243 34.43 8.09 22.88
N THR A 244 33.79 8.32 24.03
CA THR A 244 32.50 7.77 24.37
C THR A 244 31.53 8.92 24.59
N ARG A 245 30.34 8.83 24.00
CA ARG A 245 29.31 9.86 24.13
C ARG A 245 27.90 9.25 24.08
N GLU A 246 26.91 10.01 24.47
CA GLU A 246 25.51 9.66 24.32
C GLU A 246 25.01 10.06 22.93
N GLU A 247 24.28 9.18 22.23
CA GLU A 247 23.69 9.41 20.92
C GLU A 247 22.25 8.89 20.88
N ASN A 248 21.33 9.74 20.44
CA ASN A 248 19.93 9.39 20.24
C ASN A 248 19.57 9.26 18.74
N THR A 249 20.51 9.50 17.85
CA THR A 249 20.35 9.40 16.40
C THR A 249 21.58 8.73 15.84
N ILE A 250 21.36 7.69 15.03
CA ILE A 250 22.40 7.05 14.21
C ILE A 250 22.04 7.36 12.77
N ASP A 251 22.55 8.48 12.26
CA ASP A 251 22.30 8.96 10.90
C ASP A 251 23.59 9.54 10.32
N TYR A 252 24.20 8.76 9.43
CA TYR A 252 25.48 9.08 8.78
C TYR A 252 25.36 8.90 7.27
N GLU A 253 24.28 9.43 6.69
CA GLU A 253 23.90 9.21 5.31
C GLU A 253 24.99 9.59 4.30
N ASN A 254 25.80 10.57 4.63
CA ASN A 254 26.87 11.05 3.74
C ASN A 254 28.21 11.18 4.45
N LEU A 255 29.04 10.14 4.34
CA LEU A 255 30.34 10.07 5.00
C LEU A 255 31.31 11.22 4.65
N THR A 256 31.17 11.87 3.51
CA THR A 256 32.05 12.96 3.09
C THR A 256 31.65 14.33 3.67
N THR A 257 30.40 14.45 4.11
CA THR A 257 29.81 15.68 4.66
C THR A 257 29.28 15.53 6.06
N VAL A 258 29.53 14.39 6.71
CA VAL A 258 28.99 14.04 8.02
C VAL A 258 29.45 15.02 9.08
N LYS A 259 28.51 15.81 9.58
CA LYS A 259 28.75 16.77 10.66
C LYS A 259 28.60 16.15 12.06
N ASN A 260 28.10 14.92 12.15
CA ASN A 260 27.72 14.29 13.42
C ASN A 260 28.82 13.41 14.02
N PHE A 261 29.88 13.14 13.32
CA PHE A 261 31.04 12.45 13.89
C PHE A 261 31.80 13.34 14.88
N PRO A 262 32.48 12.73 15.84
CA PRO A 262 33.45 13.47 16.68
C PRO A 262 34.49 14.15 15.79
N ALA A 263 34.88 15.37 16.15
CA ALA A 263 35.94 16.10 15.42
C ALA A 263 37.22 15.23 15.35
N ASP A 264 37.88 15.25 14.20
CA ASP A 264 39.11 14.52 13.95
C ASP A 264 39.04 12.99 14.07
N PHE A 265 37.82 12.39 14.12
CA PHE A 265 37.69 10.93 14.16
C PHE A 265 38.12 10.30 12.83
N PRO A 266 39.08 9.36 12.85
CA PRO A 266 39.57 8.70 11.65
C PRO A 266 38.57 7.64 11.17
N PHE A 267 37.78 7.93 10.14
CA PHE A 267 36.76 7.01 9.62
C PHE A 267 37.31 5.69 9.10
N TYR A 268 38.48 5.74 8.48
CA TYR A 268 39.05 4.56 7.84
C TYR A 268 39.60 3.60 8.89
N ASN A 269 39.24 2.33 8.77
CA ASN A 269 39.67 1.28 9.68
C ASN A 269 39.30 1.53 11.16
N SER A 270 38.15 2.14 11.38
CA SER A 270 37.62 2.42 12.72
C SER A 270 36.50 1.49 13.10
N LYS A 271 36.09 1.49 14.35
CA LYS A 271 34.93 0.78 14.87
C LYS A 271 34.09 1.69 15.74
N ILE A 272 32.79 1.59 15.62
CA ILE A 272 31.84 2.27 16.50
C ILE A 272 30.91 1.21 17.08
N THR A 273 30.64 1.28 18.38
CA THR A 273 29.60 0.47 19.05
C THR A 273 28.56 1.38 19.66
N TRP A 274 27.29 0.99 19.55
CA TRP A 274 26.19 1.59 20.28
C TRP A 274 25.60 0.56 21.21
N GLU A 275 25.53 0.89 22.50
CA GLU A 275 25.09 -0.01 23.55
C GLU A 275 24.03 0.67 24.40
N GLY A 276 22.94 -0.07 24.73
CA GLY A 276 21.86 0.45 25.53
C GLY A 276 20.55 -0.28 25.29
N GLU A 277 19.45 0.36 25.65
CA GLU A 277 18.12 -0.19 25.51
C GLU A 277 17.20 0.78 24.77
N MET A 278 16.24 0.25 24.03
CA MET A 278 15.17 1.00 23.38
C MET A 278 13.82 0.50 23.90
N GLN A 279 12.99 1.41 24.34
CA GLN A 279 11.62 1.10 24.75
C GLN A 279 10.64 1.48 23.64
N SER A 280 9.85 0.48 23.19
CA SER A 280 8.70 0.71 22.31
C SER A 280 7.42 0.83 23.14
N ASN A 281 6.51 1.69 22.70
CA ASN A 281 5.17 1.80 23.26
C ASN A 281 4.19 0.77 22.69
N GLU A 282 4.62 0.02 21.66
CA GLU A 282 3.82 -1.00 20.99
C GLU A 282 4.44 -2.36 21.24
N SER A 283 3.60 -3.37 21.41
CA SER A 283 4.01 -4.78 21.46
C SER A 283 3.84 -5.43 20.10
N GLY A 284 4.75 -6.32 19.71
CA GLY A 284 4.67 -7.04 18.45
C GLY A 284 6.04 -7.20 17.77
N ILE A 285 6.01 -7.51 16.48
CA ILE A 285 7.21 -7.63 15.65
C ILE A 285 7.67 -6.23 15.22
N HIS A 286 8.87 -5.86 15.61
CA HIS A 286 9.53 -4.63 15.17
C HIS A 286 10.51 -4.92 14.06
N ARG A 287 10.49 -4.09 13.00
CA ARG A 287 11.43 -4.17 11.89
C ARG A 287 12.39 -2.99 11.97
N PHE A 288 13.65 -3.30 11.82
CA PHE A 288 14.70 -2.30 11.72
C PHE A 288 15.16 -2.21 10.27
N LEU A 289 15.28 -0.99 9.76
CA LEU A 289 15.91 -0.68 8.48
C LEU A 289 17.31 -0.13 8.78
N LEU A 290 18.32 -0.78 8.26
CA LEU A 290 19.71 -0.40 8.43
C LEU A 290 20.35 -0.12 7.07
N TYR A 291 20.83 1.08 6.87
CA TYR A 291 21.74 1.42 5.79
C TYR A 291 23.17 1.48 6.34
N TYR A 292 24.07 0.75 5.73
CA TYR A 292 25.45 0.68 6.22
C TYR A 292 26.46 0.59 5.07
N ALA A 293 27.69 1.04 5.34
CA ALA A 293 28.86 0.80 4.52
C ALA A 293 29.92 0.15 5.40
N GLY A 294 30.52 -0.96 4.94
CA GLY A 294 31.48 -1.75 5.71
C GLY A 294 30.86 -2.96 6.38
N TYR A 295 31.31 -3.30 7.58
CA TYR A 295 30.83 -4.45 8.34
C TYR A 295 29.93 -4.00 9.48
N THR A 296 28.78 -4.63 9.61
CA THR A 296 27.82 -4.35 10.69
C THR A 296 27.40 -5.65 11.37
N LYS A 297 27.21 -5.57 12.68
CA LYS A 297 26.62 -6.63 13.51
C LYS A 297 25.61 -6.00 14.46
N ILE A 298 24.40 -6.58 14.51
CA ILE A 298 23.35 -6.28 15.48
C ILE A 298 23.26 -7.43 16.47
#